data_82f47b5479c6b8deb8b617043d3a3315
#
_entry.id   82f47b5479c6b8deb8b617043d3a3315
#
_cell.length_a   1.000
_cell.length_b   1.000
_cell.length_c   1.000
_cell.angle_alpha   90.00
_cell.angle_beta   90.00
_cell.angle_gamma   90.00
#
_symmetry.space_group_name_H-M   'P 1'
#
loop_
_entity.id
_entity.type
_entity.pdbx_description
1 polymer ?
#
loop_
_entity_poly.entity_id
_entity_poly.type
_entity_poly.pdbx_seq_one_letter_code
_entity_poly.pdbx_strand_id
1 'polypeptide(L)'
;MLKILSMPVSKNALIRYKTIDRCLRNRQRKWTLDDLIEACSDALYEYEGRDEGVSRRTVQLDIQMMRSDKLGYNAPIKVVENKYYIYDDPNYSITESPLSPQDIKKMGEAVEVLRQLSGFQEFSGMEDIMGRLEDRVNMAKEKSHPVIFFDKNDKLKGLEFIEPLHSAILAKRPLKINYQSFRARFPTALIFHPYALKEFNNRWFVYGNKPKDTYVVNLALDRIVSLEEAPGVEFIENSEFNPETWFDDLVGVTKFPTDKCEKVRFWASPLEAPYIKTKPIHNSQKLIESNQDGSAIFEIDVIVNRELVRLIFGYAEGLKVLSPRKLQNMIKKHFRLGLENYTTQE
;
A
#
# COMPACT_ATOMS: atom_id res chain seq x y z
N MET A 1 14.62 -26.54 -13.08
CA MET A 1 13.87 -25.46 -12.42
C MET A 1 14.87 -24.39 -11.98
N LEU A 2 15.23 -23.49 -12.90
CA LEU A 2 16.22 -22.44 -12.68
C LEU A 2 15.50 -21.22 -12.06
N LYS A 3 15.81 -20.94 -10.80
CA LYS A 3 15.46 -19.67 -10.13
C LYS A 3 16.22 -18.55 -10.84
N ILE A 4 15.53 -17.74 -11.63
CA ILE A 4 16.02 -16.44 -12.07
C ILE A 4 15.91 -15.53 -10.83
N LEU A 5 17.01 -15.45 -10.07
CA LEU A 5 17.19 -14.42 -9.07
C LEU A 5 17.38 -13.08 -9.80
N SER A 6 16.34 -12.27 -9.90
CA SER A 6 16.51 -10.84 -10.19
C SER A 6 17.25 -10.24 -8.99
N MET A 7 18.55 -9.98 -9.14
CA MET A 7 19.28 -9.19 -8.14
C MET A 7 18.66 -7.79 -8.13
N PRO A 8 18.24 -7.29 -6.96
CA PRO A 8 17.83 -5.89 -6.86
C PRO A 8 19.01 -5.00 -7.25
N VAL A 9 18.81 -4.14 -8.24
CA VAL A 9 19.81 -3.15 -8.63
C VAL A 9 20.02 -2.24 -7.42
N SER A 10 21.23 -2.19 -6.89
CA SER A 10 21.54 -1.32 -5.76
C SER A 10 21.36 0.14 -6.21
N LYS A 11 20.92 1.01 -5.32
CA LYS A 11 20.71 2.45 -5.57
C LYS A 11 21.97 3.10 -6.18
N ASN A 12 23.15 2.70 -5.72
CA ASN A 12 24.45 3.16 -6.21
C ASN A 12 24.73 2.73 -7.64
N ALA A 13 24.30 1.53 -8.06
CA ALA A 13 24.43 1.08 -9.44
C ALA A 13 23.59 1.97 -10.39
N LEU A 14 22.38 2.33 -9.99
CA LEU A 14 21.52 3.21 -10.80
C LEU A 14 22.12 4.61 -10.99
N ILE A 15 22.76 5.16 -9.96
CA ILE A 15 23.47 6.45 -10.05
C ILE A 15 24.60 6.35 -11.06
N ARG A 16 25.41 5.27 -11.01
CA ARG A 16 26.50 5.04 -11.96
C ARG A 16 25.99 4.85 -13.39
N TYR A 17 24.92 4.08 -13.61
CA TYR A 17 24.33 3.94 -14.96
C TYR A 17 23.88 5.26 -15.54
N LYS A 18 23.18 6.10 -14.76
CA LYS A 18 22.78 7.45 -15.20
C LYS A 18 23.97 8.35 -15.47
N THR A 19 25.03 8.23 -14.70
CA THR A 19 26.26 9.00 -14.92
C THR A 19 26.98 8.58 -16.19
N ILE A 20 27.14 7.27 -16.42
CA ILE A 20 27.71 6.72 -17.66
C ILE A 20 26.88 7.17 -18.87
N ASP A 21 25.54 7.09 -18.79
CA ASP A 21 24.64 7.55 -19.86
C ASP A 21 24.88 9.04 -20.17
N ARG A 22 24.88 9.90 -19.15
CA ARG A 22 25.14 11.33 -19.29
C ARG A 22 26.49 11.61 -19.96
N CYS A 23 27.54 10.86 -19.59
CA CYS A 23 28.86 10.97 -20.19
C CYS A 23 28.82 10.58 -21.67
N LEU A 24 28.25 9.42 -22.02
CA LEU A 24 28.23 8.90 -23.38
C LEU A 24 27.33 9.69 -24.34
N ARG A 25 26.34 10.39 -23.83
CA ARG A 25 25.51 11.36 -24.58
C ARG A 25 26.28 12.66 -24.90
N ASN A 26 27.22 13.04 -24.04
CA ASN A 26 28.04 14.22 -24.28
C ASN A 26 29.15 13.92 -25.33
N ARG A 27 28.89 14.25 -26.61
CA ARG A 27 29.77 14.01 -27.75
C ARG A 27 30.86 15.07 -27.96
N GLN A 28 30.82 16.16 -27.19
CA GLN A 28 31.86 17.19 -27.27
C GLN A 28 33.18 16.69 -26.66
N ARG A 29 33.16 15.61 -25.90
CA ARG A 29 34.32 14.97 -25.28
C ARG A 29 34.34 13.47 -25.61
N LYS A 30 35.54 12.95 -25.85
CA LYS A 30 35.76 11.47 -25.93
C LYS A 30 35.97 10.92 -24.52
N TRP A 31 35.25 9.87 -24.15
CA TRP A 31 35.25 9.30 -22.80
C TRP A 31 36.08 8.02 -22.76
N THR A 32 37.16 8.02 -21.97
CA THR A 32 37.90 6.79 -21.64
C THR A 32 37.28 6.07 -20.47
N LEU A 33 37.72 4.84 -20.19
CA LEU A 33 37.26 4.12 -19.01
C LEU A 33 37.61 4.87 -17.71
N ASP A 34 38.79 5.46 -17.66
CA ASP A 34 39.25 6.20 -16.48
C ASP A 34 38.43 7.49 -16.25
N ASP A 35 38.04 8.20 -17.32
CA ASP A 35 37.11 9.32 -17.24
C ASP A 35 35.71 8.90 -16.70
N LEU A 36 35.22 7.72 -17.11
CA LEU A 36 33.94 7.19 -16.62
C LEU A 36 34.02 6.79 -15.14
N ILE A 37 35.18 6.26 -14.70
CA ILE A 37 35.41 5.92 -13.29
C ILE A 37 35.39 7.19 -12.43
N GLU A 38 36.12 8.23 -12.85
CA GLU A 38 36.16 9.53 -12.18
C GLU A 38 34.75 10.12 -12.08
N ALA A 39 34.04 10.25 -13.19
CA ALA A 39 32.67 10.78 -13.21
C ALA A 39 31.69 9.99 -12.32
N CYS A 40 31.81 8.66 -12.25
CA CYS A 40 30.98 7.84 -11.38
C CYS A 40 31.35 8.01 -9.90
N SER A 41 32.64 8.19 -9.59
CA SER A 41 33.13 8.44 -8.24
C SER A 41 32.62 9.80 -7.72
N ASP A 42 32.72 10.84 -8.54
CA ASP A 42 32.22 12.17 -8.23
C ASP A 42 30.72 12.18 -7.97
N ALA A 43 29.94 11.52 -8.84
CA ALA A 43 28.50 11.45 -8.68
C ALA A 43 28.07 10.68 -7.42
N LEU A 44 28.79 9.66 -7.00
CA LEU A 44 28.53 8.95 -5.76
C LEU A 44 28.95 9.77 -4.53
N TYR A 45 30.08 10.49 -4.62
CA TYR A 45 30.51 11.41 -3.58
C TYR A 45 29.48 12.52 -3.32
N GLU A 46 28.98 13.16 -4.37
CA GLU A 46 27.91 14.16 -4.27
C GLU A 46 26.64 13.62 -3.61
N TYR A 47 26.34 12.33 -3.83
CA TYR A 47 25.13 11.70 -3.33
C TYR A 47 25.26 11.17 -1.88
N GLU A 48 26.39 10.51 -1.56
CA GLU A 48 26.59 9.80 -0.25
C GLU A 48 27.51 10.57 0.71
N GLY A 49 28.27 11.54 0.22
CA GLY A 49 29.26 12.27 1.03
C GLY A 49 30.47 11.41 1.48
N ARG A 50 30.66 10.22 0.86
CA ARG A 50 31.75 9.30 1.18
C ARG A 50 32.69 9.14 -0.02
N ASP A 51 33.98 9.32 0.24
CA ASP A 51 35.05 9.22 -0.78
C ASP A 51 35.58 7.77 -0.88
N GLU A 52 34.69 6.82 -1.22
CA GLU A 52 35.10 5.41 -1.39
C GLU A 52 35.57 5.08 -2.81
N GLY A 53 35.44 6.01 -3.77
CA GLY A 53 35.81 5.81 -5.16
C GLY A 53 35.14 4.61 -5.84
N VAL A 54 35.10 4.57 -7.17
CA VAL A 54 34.54 3.44 -7.93
C VAL A 54 35.68 2.63 -8.58
N SER A 55 35.68 1.29 -8.36
CA SER A 55 36.70 0.45 -8.97
C SER A 55 36.51 0.30 -10.48
N ARG A 56 37.62 0.14 -11.19
CA ARG A 56 37.66 -0.16 -12.65
C ARG A 56 36.78 -1.36 -13.02
N ARG A 57 36.84 -2.40 -12.20
CA ARG A 57 36.02 -3.62 -12.39
C ARG A 57 34.52 -3.33 -12.28
N THR A 58 34.13 -2.46 -11.35
CA THR A 58 32.72 -2.08 -11.15
C THR A 58 32.17 -1.37 -12.39
N VAL A 59 32.89 -0.37 -12.94
CA VAL A 59 32.42 0.38 -14.13
C VAL A 59 32.39 -0.53 -15.37
N GLN A 60 33.35 -1.45 -15.51
CA GLN A 60 33.33 -2.43 -16.61
C GLN A 60 32.11 -3.36 -16.53
N LEU A 61 31.77 -3.85 -15.32
CA LEU A 61 30.57 -4.64 -15.10
C LEU A 61 29.29 -3.84 -15.35
N ASP A 62 29.26 -2.58 -14.93
CA ASP A 62 28.16 -1.66 -15.19
C ASP A 62 27.92 -1.47 -16.70
N ILE A 63 28.97 -1.21 -17.47
CA ILE A 63 28.89 -1.12 -18.94
C ILE A 63 28.40 -2.43 -19.55
N GLN A 64 28.87 -3.58 -19.06
CA GLN A 64 28.42 -4.88 -19.52
C GLN A 64 26.94 -5.13 -19.20
N MET A 65 26.49 -4.72 -18.02
CA MET A 65 25.07 -4.80 -17.63
C MET A 65 24.21 -3.86 -18.48
N MET A 66 24.67 -2.63 -18.77
CA MET A 66 23.97 -1.68 -19.65
C MET A 66 23.84 -2.24 -21.09
N ARG A 67 24.83 -2.97 -21.59
CA ARG A 67 24.79 -3.63 -22.91
C ARG A 67 23.85 -4.82 -22.96
N SER A 68 23.57 -5.44 -21.81
CA SER A 68 22.72 -6.64 -21.74
C SER A 68 21.24 -6.27 -21.71
N ASP A 69 20.38 -7.24 -22.07
CA ASP A 69 18.93 -7.14 -21.95
C ASP A 69 18.39 -7.34 -20.52
N LYS A 70 19.27 -7.72 -19.58
CA LYS A 70 18.90 -8.05 -18.20
C LYS A 70 18.21 -6.91 -17.46
N LEU A 71 18.61 -5.66 -17.75
CA LEU A 71 18.01 -4.45 -17.21
C LEU A 71 17.11 -3.72 -18.25
N GLY A 72 16.91 -4.31 -19.42
CA GLY A 72 16.11 -3.74 -20.50
C GLY A 72 16.78 -2.57 -21.25
N TYR A 73 18.04 -2.23 -20.91
CA TYR A 73 18.71 -1.11 -21.56
C TYR A 73 19.19 -1.42 -22.97
N ASN A 74 19.76 -2.63 -23.22
CA ASN A 74 20.36 -2.99 -24.51
C ASN A 74 21.20 -1.87 -25.10
N ALA A 75 21.96 -1.18 -24.25
CA ALA A 75 22.68 0.03 -24.61
C ALA A 75 23.70 -0.22 -25.73
N PRO A 76 23.64 0.49 -26.87
CA PRO A 76 24.53 0.31 -28.01
C PRO A 76 25.89 0.95 -27.75
N ILE A 77 26.56 0.55 -26.65
CA ILE A 77 27.88 1.11 -26.28
C ILE A 77 28.97 0.41 -27.10
N LYS A 78 29.72 1.18 -27.89
CA LYS A 78 30.88 0.73 -28.65
C LYS A 78 32.17 1.31 -28.09
N VAL A 79 33.28 0.62 -28.37
CA VAL A 79 34.63 1.13 -28.09
C VAL A 79 35.27 1.49 -29.41
N VAL A 80 35.68 2.75 -29.56
CA VAL A 80 36.32 3.30 -30.73
C VAL A 80 37.79 3.56 -30.39
N GLU A 81 38.67 3.37 -31.37
CA GLU A 81 40.15 3.53 -31.22
C GLU A 81 40.72 2.68 -30.04
N ASN A 82 40.07 1.56 -29.70
CA ASN A 82 40.41 0.67 -28.58
C ASN A 82 40.47 1.39 -27.19
N LYS A 83 39.96 2.58 -27.08
CA LYS A 83 40.11 3.41 -25.88
C LYS A 83 38.86 4.17 -25.46
N TYR A 84 38.03 4.64 -26.42
CA TYR A 84 36.93 5.55 -26.14
C TYR A 84 35.59 4.82 -26.21
N TYR A 85 34.75 5.05 -25.21
CA TYR A 85 33.38 4.56 -25.13
C TYR A 85 32.42 5.58 -25.74
N ILE A 86 31.53 5.13 -26.60
CA ILE A 86 30.49 5.96 -27.23
C ILE A 86 29.18 5.17 -27.38
N TYR A 87 28.06 5.85 -27.49
CA TYR A 87 26.87 5.24 -28.07
C TYR A 87 26.97 5.20 -29.60
N ASP A 88 26.64 4.04 -30.18
CA ASP A 88 26.54 3.87 -31.63
C ASP A 88 25.39 4.68 -32.21
N ASP A 89 24.24 4.67 -31.51
CA ASP A 89 23.10 5.53 -31.80
C ASP A 89 23.25 6.87 -31.08
N PRO A 90 23.31 8.01 -31.83
CA PRO A 90 23.42 9.34 -31.26
C PRO A 90 22.27 9.78 -30.36
N ASN A 91 21.08 9.26 -30.60
CA ASN A 91 19.86 9.61 -29.89
C ASN A 91 19.55 8.66 -28.72
N TYR A 92 20.38 7.65 -28.50
CA TYR A 92 20.16 6.70 -27.43
C TYR A 92 20.40 7.32 -26.05
N SER A 93 19.53 6.99 -25.11
CA SER A 93 19.70 7.21 -23.67
C SER A 93 19.00 6.11 -22.89
N ILE A 94 19.59 5.68 -21.78
CA ILE A 94 18.90 4.74 -20.87
C ILE A 94 17.67 5.36 -20.20
N THR A 95 17.59 6.69 -20.11
CA THR A 95 16.43 7.41 -19.56
C THR A 95 15.33 7.62 -20.59
N GLU A 96 15.64 7.52 -21.87
CA GLU A 96 14.72 7.64 -23.01
C GLU A 96 14.54 6.29 -23.73
N SER A 97 15.13 5.21 -23.19
CA SER A 97 14.99 3.87 -23.77
C SER A 97 13.49 3.51 -23.89
N PRO A 98 13.04 3.14 -25.08
CA PRO A 98 11.65 2.72 -25.24
C PRO A 98 11.40 1.53 -24.35
N LEU A 99 10.25 1.56 -23.65
CA LEU A 99 9.81 0.43 -22.81
C LEU A 99 9.82 -0.84 -23.64
N SER A 100 10.39 -1.91 -23.11
CA SER A 100 10.37 -3.20 -23.80
C SER A 100 8.93 -3.69 -23.96
N PRO A 101 8.63 -4.53 -24.96
CA PRO A 101 7.31 -5.15 -25.07
C PRO A 101 6.86 -5.87 -23.79
N GLN A 102 7.80 -6.40 -23.02
CA GLN A 102 7.54 -7.04 -21.74
C GLN A 102 7.16 -6.01 -20.65
N ASP A 103 7.83 -4.85 -20.63
CA ASP A 103 7.50 -3.78 -19.67
C ASP A 103 6.12 -3.18 -19.97
N ILE A 104 5.81 -2.95 -21.25
CA ILE A 104 4.49 -2.51 -21.70
C ILE A 104 3.41 -3.51 -21.27
N LYS A 105 3.67 -4.81 -21.43
CA LYS A 105 2.74 -5.85 -21.00
C LYS A 105 2.52 -5.80 -19.47
N LYS A 106 3.58 -5.73 -18.68
CA LYS A 106 3.49 -5.62 -17.21
C LYS A 106 2.79 -4.34 -16.76
N MET A 107 3.04 -3.23 -17.44
CA MET A 107 2.33 -1.98 -17.17
C MET A 107 0.84 -2.12 -17.44
N GLY A 108 0.45 -2.79 -18.54
CA GLY A 108 -0.96 -3.09 -18.85
C GLY A 108 -1.62 -3.95 -17.77
N GLU A 109 -0.94 -4.97 -17.29
CA GLU A 109 -1.42 -5.81 -16.19
C GLU A 109 -1.60 -5.00 -14.89
N ALA A 110 -0.66 -4.10 -14.59
CA ALA A 110 -0.74 -3.22 -13.41
C ALA A 110 -1.90 -2.21 -13.51
N VAL A 111 -2.10 -1.60 -14.68
CA VAL A 111 -3.24 -0.68 -14.95
C VAL A 111 -4.56 -1.39 -14.74
N GLU A 112 -4.69 -2.62 -15.25
CA GLU A 112 -5.89 -3.44 -15.09
C GLU A 112 -6.22 -3.71 -13.61
N VAL A 113 -5.20 -4.02 -12.80
CA VAL A 113 -5.35 -4.20 -11.36
C VAL A 113 -5.75 -2.89 -10.67
N LEU A 114 -5.09 -1.77 -10.99
CA LEU A 114 -5.37 -0.47 -10.41
C LEU A 114 -6.80 0.01 -10.68
N ARG A 115 -7.34 -0.24 -11.86
CA ARG A 115 -8.74 0.08 -12.22
C ARG A 115 -9.77 -0.62 -11.32
N GLN A 116 -9.42 -1.75 -10.78
CA GLN A 116 -10.34 -2.52 -9.96
C GLN A 116 -10.31 -2.13 -8.48
N LEU A 117 -9.32 -1.35 -8.04
CA LEU A 117 -9.23 -0.88 -6.66
C LEU A 117 -10.23 0.27 -6.44
N SER A 118 -11.21 0.04 -5.57
CA SER A 118 -12.20 1.05 -5.19
C SER A 118 -11.53 2.28 -4.56
N GLY A 119 -11.91 3.48 -5.05
CA GLY A 119 -11.36 4.76 -4.58
C GLY A 119 -10.08 5.21 -5.28
N PHE A 120 -9.43 4.37 -6.10
CA PHE A 120 -8.25 4.79 -6.85
C PHE A 120 -8.59 5.73 -8.02
N GLN A 121 -9.81 5.62 -8.53
CA GLN A 121 -10.33 6.46 -9.62
C GLN A 121 -10.62 7.90 -9.18
N GLU A 122 -10.79 8.11 -7.88
CA GLU A 122 -11.10 9.43 -7.29
C GLU A 122 -9.86 10.35 -7.19
N PHE A 123 -8.66 9.84 -7.50
CA PHE A 123 -7.46 10.70 -7.54
C PHE A 123 -7.38 11.46 -8.86
N SER A 124 -7.31 12.78 -8.76
CA SER A 124 -7.21 13.71 -9.90
C SER A 124 -6.06 13.35 -10.83
N GLY A 125 -6.35 13.30 -12.13
CA GLY A 125 -5.36 12.93 -13.15
C GLY A 125 -5.02 11.43 -13.24
N MET A 126 -5.57 10.57 -12.38
CA MET A 126 -5.31 9.13 -12.46
C MET A 126 -5.92 8.52 -13.72
N GLU A 127 -7.13 8.94 -14.10
CA GLU A 127 -7.77 8.50 -15.35
C GLU A 127 -6.96 8.90 -16.58
N ASP A 128 -6.41 10.11 -16.60
CA ASP A 128 -5.52 10.58 -17.67
C ASP A 128 -4.21 9.79 -17.73
N ILE A 129 -3.62 9.47 -16.57
CA ILE A 129 -2.42 8.66 -16.50
C ILE A 129 -2.71 7.24 -16.98
N MET A 130 -3.81 6.65 -16.50
CA MET A 130 -4.23 5.32 -16.91
C MET A 130 -4.56 5.28 -18.39
N GLY A 131 -5.29 6.28 -18.94
CA GLY A 131 -5.56 6.41 -20.36
C GLY A 131 -4.28 6.48 -21.20
N ARG A 132 -3.32 7.32 -20.82
CA ARG A 132 -2.01 7.40 -21.51
C ARG A 132 -1.20 6.11 -21.43
N LEU A 133 -1.26 5.40 -20.30
CA LEU A 133 -0.62 4.09 -20.17
C LEU A 133 -1.32 3.05 -21.05
N GLU A 134 -2.65 3.09 -21.11
CA GLU A 134 -3.44 2.21 -21.97
C GLU A 134 -3.22 2.46 -23.44
N ASP A 135 -3.16 3.71 -23.87
CA ASP A 135 -2.84 4.05 -25.27
C ASP A 135 -1.49 3.45 -25.68
N ARG A 136 -0.49 3.53 -24.82
CA ARG A 136 0.81 2.87 -25.06
C ARG A 136 0.74 1.35 -25.06
N VAL A 137 -0.09 0.77 -24.18
CA VAL A 137 -0.31 -0.68 -24.10
C VAL A 137 -1.17 -1.17 -25.26
N ASN A 138 -2.23 -0.43 -25.65
CA ASN A 138 -3.15 -0.80 -26.72
C ASN A 138 -2.52 -0.70 -28.12
N MET A 139 -1.49 0.13 -28.31
CA MET A 139 -0.67 0.08 -29.53
C MET A 139 0.06 -1.27 -29.70
N ALA A 140 0.14 -2.09 -28.64
CA ALA A 140 0.86 -3.36 -28.59
C ALA A 140 -0.03 -4.59 -28.37
N LYS A 141 -1.37 -4.46 -28.19
CA LYS A 141 -2.25 -5.59 -27.81
C LYS A 141 -3.61 -5.61 -28.51
N GLU A 142 -4.04 -6.85 -28.84
CA GLU A 142 -5.45 -7.20 -29.02
C GLU A 142 -6.23 -7.00 -27.70
N LYS A 143 -7.49 -6.60 -27.79
CA LYS A 143 -8.40 -6.40 -26.63
C LYS A 143 -8.44 -7.66 -25.76
N SER A 144 -7.77 -7.65 -24.63
CA SER A 144 -7.87 -8.72 -23.63
C SER A 144 -8.97 -8.37 -22.62
N HIS A 145 -9.81 -9.35 -22.32
CA HIS A 145 -10.76 -9.22 -21.20
C HIS A 145 -10.03 -9.32 -19.86
N PRO A 146 -10.48 -8.61 -18.81
CA PRO A 146 -9.92 -8.76 -17.49
C PRO A 146 -10.03 -10.21 -17.00
N VAL A 147 -8.95 -10.72 -16.41
CA VAL A 147 -8.86 -12.09 -15.87
C VAL A 147 -8.70 -12.11 -14.35
N ILE A 148 -8.53 -10.94 -13.72
CA ILE A 148 -8.45 -10.75 -12.28
C ILE A 148 -9.65 -9.90 -11.88
N PHE A 149 -10.37 -10.34 -10.85
CA PHE A 149 -11.53 -9.63 -10.34
C PHE A 149 -11.35 -9.42 -8.84
N PHE A 150 -11.56 -8.19 -8.39
CA PHE A 150 -11.65 -7.84 -6.98
C PHE A 150 -13.11 -7.67 -6.58
N ASP A 151 -13.40 -7.89 -5.31
CA ASP A 151 -14.72 -7.60 -4.78
C ASP A 151 -14.99 -6.08 -4.86
N LYS A 152 -16.01 -5.69 -5.64
CA LYS A 152 -16.38 -4.30 -5.87
C LYS A 152 -17.77 -4.04 -5.35
N ASN A 153 -17.95 -2.86 -4.79
CA ASN A 153 -19.26 -2.34 -4.44
C ASN A 153 -19.46 -0.98 -5.11
N ASP A 154 -20.17 -0.98 -6.24
CA ASP A 154 -20.42 0.24 -7.03
C ASP A 154 -21.35 1.26 -6.31
N LYS A 155 -21.90 0.88 -5.14
CA LYS A 155 -22.76 1.75 -4.31
C LYS A 155 -22.03 2.38 -3.13
N LEU A 156 -20.70 2.33 -3.12
CA LEU A 156 -19.90 3.01 -2.09
C LEU A 156 -20.16 4.52 -2.14
N LYS A 157 -20.26 5.11 -0.96
CA LYS A 157 -20.41 6.56 -0.77
C LYS A 157 -19.18 7.14 -0.08
N GLY A 158 -18.90 8.42 -0.35
CA GLY A 158 -17.82 9.15 0.29
C GLY A 158 -16.46 8.96 -0.40
N LEU A 159 -16.41 8.29 -1.55
CA LEU A 159 -15.17 8.11 -2.31
C LEU A 159 -14.65 9.47 -2.80
N GLU A 160 -15.52 10.39 -3.15
CA GLU A 160 -15.23 11.78 -3.56
C GLU A 160 -14.42 12.56 -2.52
N PHE A 161 -14.41 12.13 -1.26
CA PHE A 161 -13.62 12.76 -0.20
C PHE A 161 -12.21 12.20 -0.05
N ILE A 162 -11.85 11.12 -0.74
CA ILE A 162 -10.52 10.49 -0.64
C ILE A 162 -9.42 11.46 -1.04
N GLU A 163 -9.51 12.04 -2.24
CA GLU A 163 -8.48 12.96 -2.75
C GLU A 163 -8.34 14.24 -1.92
N PRO A 164 -9.42 14.97 -1.59
CA PRO A 164 -9.33 16.14 -0.73
C PRO A 164 -8.73 15.83 0.65
N LEU A 165 -9.11 14.71 1.26
CA LEU A 165 -8.55 14.25 2.54
C LEU A 165 -7.08 13.88 2.41
N HIS A 166 -6.70 13.13 1.37
CA HIS A 166 -5.30 12.77 1.10
C HIS A 166 -4.43 14.02 0.94
N SER A 167 -4.87 14.98 0.14
CA SER A 167 -4.17 16.27 -0.06
C SER A 167 -4.03 17.05 1.25
N ALA A 168 -5.07 17.07 2.08
CA ALA A 168 -5.04 17.75 3.38
C ALA A 168 -4.08 17.05 4.37
N ILE A 169 -4.01 15.71 4.37
CA ILE A 169 -3.07 14.94 5.19
C ILE A 169 -1.62 15.27 4.81
N LEU A 170 -1.30 15.20 3.52
CA LEU A 170 0.06 15.48 3.03
C LEU A 170 0.50 16.92 3.30
N ALA A 171 -0.41 17.87 3.16
CA ALA A 171 -0.15 19.29 3.37
C ALA A 171 -0.33 19.72 4.84
N LYS A 172 -0.68 18.80 5.75
CA LYS A 172 -0.99 19.10 7.17
C LYS A 172 -2.01 20.24 7.30
N ARG A 173 -3.10 20.16 6.56
CA ARG A 173 -4.17 21.18 6.58
C ARG A 173 -5.36 20.73 7.41
N PRO A 174 -5.81 21.54 8.40
CA PRO A 174 -7.03 21.26 9.12
C PRO A 174 -8.26 21.51 8.23
N LEU A 175 -9.30 20.75 8.48
CA LEU A 175 -10.52 20.75 7.69
C LEU A 175 -11.75 21.06 8.57
N LYS A 176 -12.73 21.73 7.99
CA LYS A 176 -14.07 21.84 8.53
C LYS A 176 -14.94 20.79 7.84
N ILE A 177 -15.38 19.80 8.62
CA ILE A 177 -16.19 18.68 8.15
C ILE A 177 -17.59 18.79 8.68
N ASN A 178 -18.60 18.75 7.81
CA ASN A 178 -19.98 18.52 8.19
C ASN A 178 -20.21 17.00 8.19
N TYR A 179 -20.44 16.43 9.37
CA TYR A 179 -20.55 15.00 9.59
C TYR A 179 -21.90 14.61 10.16
N GLN A 180 -22.56 13.59 9.58
CA GLN A 180 -23.83 13.08 10.07
C GLN A 180 -23.75 11.60 10.40
N SER A 181 -23.66 11.26 11.69
CA SER A 181 -23.77 9.87 12.11
C SER A 181 -25.15 9.31 11.82
N PHE A 182 -25.29 8.00 11.61
CA PHE A 182 -26.60 7.37 11.33
C PHE A 182 -27.67 7.56 12.43
N ARG A 183 -27.25 7.96 13.63
CA ARG A 183 -28.16 8.25 14.75
C ARG A 183 -28.48 9.74 14.90
N ALA A 184 -27.75 10.61 14.20
CA ALA A 184 -27.94 12.03 14.28
C ALA A 184 -29.06 12.49 13.32
N ARG A 185 -29.96 13.35 13.84
CA ARG A 185 -31.01 13.92 13.02
C ARG A 185 -30.50 14.97 12.02
N PHE A 186 -29.43 15.67 12.37
CA PHE A 186 -28.80 16.70 11.55
C PHE A 186 -27.29 16.55 11.52
N PRO A 187 -26.61 17.01 10.45
CA PRO A 187 -25.17 17.06 10.41
C PRO A 187 -24.60 18.03 11.45
N THR A 188 -23.41 17.73 11.94
CA THR A 188 -22.68 18.59 12.88
C THR A 188 -21.37 19.01 12.24
N ALA A 189 -21.10 20.32 12.25
CA ALA A 189 -19.82 20.86 11.80
C ALA A 189 -18.76 20.64 12.88
N LEU A 190 -17.59 20.16 12.48
CA LEU A 190 -16.43 19.98 13.34
C LEU A 190 -15.14 20.37 12.61
N ILE A 191 -14.19 20.91 13.35
CA ILE A 191 -12.81 21.05 12.87
C ILE A 191 -12.10 19.70 13.07
N PHE A 192 -11.32 19.30 12.08
CA PHE A 192 -10.67 18.00 12.08
C PHE A 192 -9.25 18.11 11.51
N HIS A 193 -8.29 17.47 12.18
CA HIS A 193 -6.90 17.41 11.81
C HIS A 193 -6.62 16.00 11.29
N PRO A 194 -6.66 15.76 9.96
CA PRO A 194 -6.58 14.43 9.39
C PRO A 194 -5.14 13.91 9.38
N TYR A 195 -4.93 12.62 9.70
CA TYR A 195 -3.61 11.98 9.79
C TYR A 195 -3.44 10.81 8.83
N ALA A 196 -4.47 10.00 8.60
CA ALA A 196 -4.40 8.86 7.71
C ALA A 196 -5.78 8.47 7.17
N LEU A 197 -5.77 7.82 6.00
CA LEU A 197 -6.92 7.13 5.42
C LEU A 197 -6.75 5.62 5.58
N LYS A 198 -7.83 4.90 5.88
CA LYS A 198 -7.86 3.44 5.93
C LYS A 198 -9.11 2.89 5.28
N GLU A 199 -8.93 1.90 4.41
CA GLU A 199 -10.02 1.08 3.91
C GLU A 199 -10.23 -0.14 4.82
N PHE A 200 -11.50 -0.50 5.06
CA PHE A 200 -11.87 -1.74 5.72
C PHE A 200 -13.24 -2.21 5.25
N ASN A 201 -13.32 -3.43 4.71
CA ASN A 201 -14.53 -4.05 4.19
C ASN A 201 -15.28 -3.14 3.19
N ASN A 202 -14.56 -2.64 2.19
CA ASN A 202 -15.08 -1.72 1.17
C ASN A 202 -15.64 -0.40 1.73
N ARG A 203 -15.18 0.05 2.90
CA ARG A 203 -15.53 1.37 3.47
C ARG A 203 -14.28 2.11 3.87
N TRP A 204 -14.22 3.39 3.49
CA TRP A 204 -13.11 4.27 3.83
C TRP A 204 -13.35 5.03 5.13
N PHE A 205 -12.27 5.24 5.86
CA PHE A 205 -12.23 5.99 7.11
C PHE A 205 -11.05 6.96 7.10
N VAL A 206 -11.27 8.16 7.65
CA VAL A 206 -10.20 9.09 7.96
C VAL A 206 -9.94 9.09 9.47
N TYR A 207 -8.68 8.99 9.85
CA TYR A 207 -8.20 9.11 11.23
C TYR A 207 -7.66 10.50 11.47
N GLY A 208 -7.90 11.03 12.65
CA GLY A 208 -7.45 12.36 13.03
C GLY A 208 -7.95 12.80 14.39
N ASN A 209 -7.67 14.05 14.74
CA ASN A 209 -8.11 14.65 15.99
C ASN A 209 -9.11 15.80 15.75
N LYS A 210 -9.95 16.01 16.75
CA LYS A 210 -10.71 17.26 16.89
C LYS A 210 -9.96 18.18 17.88
N PRO A 211 -10.06 19.50 17.76
CA PRO A 211 -9.27 20.44 18.58
C PRO A 211 -9.38 20.26 20.11
N LYS A 212 -10.49 19.69 20.58
CA LYS A 212 -10.75 19.49 22.02
C LYS A 212 -10.45 18.05 22.47
N ASP A 213 -10.24 17.12 21.56
CA ASP A 213 -10.00 15.72 21.87
C ASP A 213 -8.49 15.48 21.96
N THR A 214 -8.06 14.79 22.99
CA THR A 214 -6.65 14.40 23.17
C THR A 214 -6.32 13.07 22.49
N TYR A 215 -7.32 12.44 21.86
CA TYR A 215 -7.20 11.12 21.28
C TYR A 215 -7.62 11.11 19.80
N VAL A 216 -7.08 10.16 19.07
CA VAL A 216 -7.38 9.95 17.66
C VAL A 216 -8.75 9.29 17.51
N VAL A 217 -9.58 9.85 16.64
CA VAL A 217 -10.88 9.30 16.25
C VAL A 217 -10.88 8.95 14.77
N ASN A 218 -11.77 8.07 14.38
CA ASN A 218 -12.05 7.78 12.98
C ASN A 218 -13.43 8.31 12.56
N LEU A 219 -13.50 8.84 11.35
CA LEU A 219 -14.74 9.23 10.69
C LEU A 219 -14.90 8.39 9.42
N ALA A 220 -16.06 7.77 9.25
CA ALA A 220 -16.37 7.06 8.02
C ALA A 220 -16.74 8.06 6.91
N LEU A 221 -16.12 7.93 5.73
CA LEU A 221 -16.29 8.89 4.64
C LEU A 221 -17.72 8.93 4.10
N ASP A 222 -18.44 7.80 4.13
CA ASP A 222 -19.84 7.68 3.73
C ASP A 222 -20.82 8.50 4.59
N ARG A 223 -20.34 9.17 5.64
CA ARG A 223 -21.09 10.02 6.56
C ARG A 223 -20.65 11.47 6.54
N ILE A 224 -19.68 11.79 5.70
CA ILE A 224 -19.28 13.18 5.43
C ILE A 224 -20.33 13.77 4.48
N VAL A 225 -20.86 14.93 4.83
CA VAL A 225 -21.83 15.68 4.02
C VAL A 225 -21.12 16.72 3.18
N SER A 226 -20.15 17.41 3.77
CA SER A 226 -19.28 18.34 3.07
C SER A 226 -17.94 18.49 3.79
N LEU A 227 -16.95 18.93 3.05
CA LEU A 227 -15.58 19.11 3.49
C LEU A 227 -15.04 20.42 2.91
N GLU A 228 -14.50 21.27 3.77
CA GLU A 228 -13.93 22.57 3.43
C GLU A 228 -12.60 22.75 4.16
N GLU A 229 -11.69 23.55 3.64
CA GLU A 229 -10.50 23.97 4.39
C GLU A 229 -10.90 24.82 5.59
N ALA A 230 -10.14 24.76 6.66
CA ALA A 230 -10.33 25.60 7.85
C ALA A 230 -9.21 26.65 7.94
N PRO A 231 -9.27 27.75 7.15
CA PRO A 231 -8.22 28.74 7.12
C PRO A 231 -8.09 29.43 8.49
N GLY A 232 -6.83 29.69 8.88
CA GLY A 232 -6.54 30.34 10.18
C GLY A 232 -6.57 29.41 11.39
N VAL A 233 -6.81 28.10 11.18
CA VAL A 233 -6.65 27.09 12.23
C VAL A 233 -5.27 26.45 12.09
N GLU A 234 -4.50 26.42 13.18
CA GLU A 234 -3.21 25.73 13.21
C GLU A 234 -3.40 24.22 13.25
N PHE A 235 -2.60 23.48 12.48
CA PHE A 235 -2.68 22.03 12.44
C PHE A 235 -2.13 21.42 13.73
N ILE A 236 -2.90 20.54 14.36
CA ILE A 236 -2.51 19.82 15.56
C ILE A 236 -1.90 18.49 15.15
N GLU A 237 -0.62 18.27 15.46
CA GLU A 237 0.04 16.97 15.35
C GLU A 237 -0.27 16.12 16.59
N ASN A 238 -0.40 14.81 16.39
CA ASN A 238 -0.54 13.88 17.50
C ASN A 238 0.67 12.94 17.54
N SER A 239 1.50 13.06 18.57
CA SER A 239 2.70 12.26 18.75
C SER A 239 2.42 10.78 19.07
N GLU A 240 1.21 10.45 19.53
CA GLU A 240 0.80 9.08 19.84
C GLU A 240 0.33 8.32 18.58
N PHE A 241 0.00 9.02 17.49
CA PHE A 241 -0.43 8.40 16.26
C PHE A 241 0.77 8.07 15.36
N ASN A 242 1.18 6.81 15.36
CA ASN A 242 2.12 6.30 14.37
C ASN A 242 1.35 5.46 13.33
N PRO A 243 1.20 5.93 12.08
CA PRO A 243 0.44 5.20 11.04
C PRO A 243 0.98 3.79 10.77
N GLU A 244 2.28 3.54 10.98
CA GLU A 244 2.91 2.25 10.72
C GLU A 244 2.49 1.18 11.74
N THR A 245 2.22 1.57 12.99
CA THR A 245 1.94 0.64 14.09
C THR A 245 0.55 0.80 14.70
N TRP A 246 -0.17 1.88 14.36
CA TRP A 246 -1.49 2.19 14.96
C TRP A 246 -2.50 1.06 14.83
N PHE A 247 -2.38 0.27 13.77
CA PHE A 247 -3.33 -0.78 13.41
C PHE A 247 -2.88 -2.19 13.79
N ASP A 248 -1.71 -2.35 14.41
CA ASP A 248 -1.11 -3.65 14.71
C ASP A 248 -1.87 -4.47 15.76
N ASP A 249 -2.69 -3.81 16.58
CA ASP A 249 -3.52 -4.44 17.60
C ASP A 249 -5.02 -4.44 17.24
N LEU A 250 -5.37 -4.16 15.97
CA LEU A 250 -6.74 -3.97 15.54
C LEU A 250 -7.21 -4.99 14.51
N VAL A 251 -8.38 -5.55 14.77
CA VAL A 251 -9.25 -6.08 13.71
C VAL A 251 -10.22 -4.95 13.33
N GLY A 252 -10.09 -4.44 12.11
CA GLY A 252 -10.95 -3.35 11.63
C GLY A 252 -10.42 -1.95 11.89
N VAL A 253 -11.27 -1.07 12.43
CA VAL A 253 -11.04 0.39 12.43
C VAL A 253 -11.33 1.10 13.74
N THR A 254 -12.00 0.44 14.70
CA THR A 254 -12.45 1.09 15.94
C THR A 254 -11.47 0.86 17.08
N LYS A 255 -10.94 1.95 17.63
CA LYS A 255 -10.08 1.98 18.82
C LYS A 255 -10.44 3.17 19.69
N PHE A 256 -10.63 2.92 20.99
CA PHE A 256 -10.88 3.97 21.98
C PHE A 256 -9.66 4.12 22.90
N PRO A 257 -9.46 5.29 23.53
CA PRO A 257 -8.30 5.54 24.39
C PRO A 257 -8.19 4.58 25.59
N THR A 258 -9.32 4.04 26.03
CA THR A 258 -9.40 3.10 27.15
C THR A 258 -9.17 1.65 26.76
N ASP A 259 -9.15 1.37 25.44
CA ASP A 259 -8.98 0.01 24.96
C ASP A 259 -7.56 -0.47 25.17
N LYS A 260 -7.44 -1.74 25.51
CA LYS A 260 -6.16 -2.41 25.70
C LYS A 260 -6.08 -3.64 24.82
N CYS A 261 -4.90 -3.91 24.31
CA CYS A 261 -4.60 -5.16 23.63
C CYS A 261 -4.73 -6.32 24.63
N GLU A 262 -5.53 -7.32 24.29
CA GLU A 262 -5.80 -8.51 25.13
C GLU A 262 -5.47 -9.77 24.33
N LYS A 263 -5.08 -10.83 25.05
CA LYS A 263 -4.91 -12.16 24.48
C LYS A 263 -6.26 -12.82 24.32
N VAL A 264 -6.66 -13.01 23.07
CA VAL A 264 -7.89 -13.70 22.71
C VAL A 264 -7.57 -15.11 22.26
N ARG A 265 -8.05 -16.11 23.02
CA ARG A 265 -7.97 -17.52 22.64
C ARG A 265 -9.32 -18.01 22.14
N PHE A 266 -9.30 -18.79 21.08
CA PHE A 266 -10.49 -19.38 20.52
C PHE A 266 -10.20 -20.77 19.94
N TRP A 267 -11.18 -21.62 20.06
CA TRP A 267 -11.25 -22.92 19.40
C TRP A 267 -11.95 -22.77 18.06
N ALA A 268 -11.42 -23.42 17.05
CA ALA A 268 -12.04 -23.54 15.73
C ALA A 268 -12.38 -25.01 15.45
N SER A 269 -13.55 -25.23 14.86
CA SER A 269 -14.01 -26.57 14.49
C SER A 269 -13.09 -27.22 13.45
N PRO A 270 -13.18 -28.56 13.25
CA PRO A 270 -12.45 -29.23 12.18
C PRO A 270 -12.69 -28.65 10.79
N LEU A 271 -13.87 -28.09 10.56
CA LEU A 271 -14.23 -27.45 9.31
C LEU A 271 -13.52 -26.10 9.15
N GLU A 272 -13.51 -25.27 10.20
CA GLU A 272 -13.00 -23.89 10.13
C GLU A 272 -11.48 -23.78 10.37
N ALA A 273 -10.90 -24.70 11.13
CA ALA A 273 -9.48 -24.62 11.48
C ALA A 273 -8.54 -24.56 10.27
N PRO A 274 -8.73 -25.30 9.17
CA PRO A 274 -7.89 -25.18 7.97
C PRO A 274 -7.95 -23.79 7.33
N TYR A 275 -9.14 -23.20 7.25
CA TYR A 275 -9.33 -21.85 6.68
C TYR A 275 -8.66 -20.79 7.54
N ILE A 276 -8.81 -20.85 8.86
CA ILE A 276 -8.18 -19.92 9.80
C ILE A 276 -6.65 -20.05 9.80
N LYS A 277 -6.11 -21.26 9.56
CA LYS A 277 -4.66 -21.48 9.38
C LYS A 277 -4.12 -20.79 8.13
N THR A 278 -4.86 -20.84 7.02
CA THR A 278 -4.42 -20.28 5.73
C THR A 278 -4.76 -18.80 5.55
N LYS A 279 -5.80 -18.34 6.24
CA LYS A 279 -6.21 -16.92 6.29
C LYS A 279 -6.37 -16.51 7.76
N PRO A 280 -5.27 -16.14 8.44
CA PRO A 280 -5.30 -15.69 9.83
C PRO A 280 -6.28 -14.55 10.07
N ILE A 281 -6.98 -14.60 11.20
CA ILE A 281 -7.90 -13.52 11.65
C ILE A 281 -7.12 -12.22 11.90
N HIS A 282 -5.89 -12.35 12.39
CA HIS A 282 -5.01 -11.23 12.68
C HIS A 282 -3.54 -11.63 12.52
N ASN A 283 -2.65 -10.66 12.22
CA ASN A 283 -1.22 -10.93 12.01
C ASN A 283 -0.53 -11.54 13.24
N SER A 284 -1.02 -11.25 14.46
CA SER A 284 -0.49 -11.84 15.70
C SER A 284 -0.93 -13.29 15.93
N GLN A 285 -1.71 -13.90 15.03
CA GLN A 285 -2.28 -15.23 15.23
C GLN A 285 -1.21 -16.31 15.40
N LYS A 286 -1.34 -17.07 16.47
CA LYS A 286 -0.53 -18.24 16.78
C LYS A 286 -1.41 -19.48 16.91
N LEU A 287 -0.97 -20.60 16.33
CA LEU A 287 -1.55 -21.89 16.59
C LEU A 287 -1.03 -22.40 17.92
N ILE A 288 -1.92 -22.65 18.88
CA ILE A 288 -1.58 -23.12 20.22
C ILE A 288 -1.68 -24.64 20.30
N GLU A 289 -2.73 -25.22 19.72
CA GLU A 289 -3.00 -26.64 19.78
C GLU A 289 -3.71 -27.15 18.52
N SER A 290 -3.36 -28.34 18.08
CA SER A 290 -4.07 -29.06 17.02
C SER A 290 -4.56 -30.39 17.57
N ASN A 291 -5.87 -30.60 17.53
CA ASN A 291 -6.50 -31.82 18.06
C ASN A 291 -6.57 -32.92 16.99
N GLN A 292 -6.70 -34.17 17.42
CA GLN A 292 -6.78 -35.33 16.52
C GLN A 292 -8.05 -35.35 15.65
N ASP A 293 -9.11 -34.69 16.10
CA ASP A 293 -10.37 -34.53 15.35
C ASP A 293 -10.29 -33.49 14.25
N GLY A 294 -9.13 -32.80 14.09
CA GLY A 294 -8.91 -31.74 13.14
C GLY A 294 -9.26 -30.34 13.64
N SER A 295 -9.85 -30.20 14.82
CA SER A 295 -10.07 -28.91 15.46
C SER A 295 -8.75 -28.29 15.95
N ALA A 296 -8.73 -26.98 16.20
CA ALA A 296 -7.53 -26.30 16.66
C ALA A 296 -7.83 -25.14 17.61
N ILE A 297 -6.84 -24.80 18.45
CA ILE A 297 -6.89 -23.63 19.32
C ILE A 297 -5.88 -22.61 18.81
N PHE A 298 -6.35 -21.37 18.67
CA PHE A 298 -5.55 -20.23 18.26
C PHE A 298 -5.53 -19.16 19.35
N GLU A 299 -4.49 -18.33 19.32
CA GLU A 299 -4.35 -17.14 20.16
C GLU A 299 -4.01 -15.95 19.25
N ILE A 300 -4.65 -14.81 19.51
CA ILE A 300 -4.34 -13.52 18.88
C ILE A 300 -4.19 -12.44 19.96
N ASP A 301 -3.34 -11.45 19.70
CA ASP A 301 -3.14 -10.27 20.56
C ASP A 301 -3.85 -9.08 19.89
N VAL A 302 -5.03 -8.68 20.40
CA VAL A 302 -5.89 -7.65 19.75
C VAL A 302 -6.74 -6.89 20.76
N ILE A 303 -7.19 -5.71 20.36
CA ILE A 303 -8.25 -4.97 21.05
C ILE A 303 -9.60 -5.64 20.80
N VAL A 304 -10.34 -5.87 21.88
CA VAL A 304 -11.70 -6.42 21.81
C VAL A 304 -12.68 -5.32 21.41
N ASN A 305 -12.83 -5.11 20.12
CA ASN A 305 -13.70 -4.13 19.51
C ASN A 305 -14.93 -4.77 18.82
N ARG A 306 -15.77 -3.92 18.25
CA ARG A 306 -17.00 -4.37 17.58
C ARG A 306 -16.73 -5.18 16.30
N GLU A 307 -15.69 -4.84 15.59
CA GLU A 307 -15.32 -5.52 14.35
C GLU A 307 -14.85 -6.95 14.62
N LEU A 308 -14.04 -7.15 15.67
CA LEU A 308 -13.65 -8.50 16.12
C LEU A 308 -14.88 -9.33 16.53
N VAL A 309 -15.79 -8.73 17.30
CA VAL A 309 -17.03 -9.40 17.71
C VAL A 309 -17.85 -9.84 16.49
N ARG A 310 -18.03 -8.97 15.49
CA ARG A 310 -18.77 -9.29 14.26
C ARG A 310 -18.08 -10.37 13.44
N LEU A 311 -16.75 -10.33 13.35
CA LEU A 311 -15.97 -11.32 12.63
C LEU A 311 -16.11 -12.70 13.27
N ILE A 312 -15.94 -12.78 14.60
CA ILE A 312 -16.10 -14.04 15.36
C ILE A 312 -17.53 -14.58 15.23
N PHE A 313 -18.54 -13.70 15.35
CA PHE A 313 -19.94 -14.08 15.22
C PHE A 313 -20.26 -14.63 13.82
N GLY A 314 -19.56 -14.18 12.79
CA GLY A 314 -19.72 -14.69 11.42
C GLY A 314 -19.30 -16.13 11.21
N TYR A 315 -18.50 -16.71 12.11
CA TYR A 315 -18.17 -18.15 12.12
C TYR A 315 -19.24 -19.02 12.79
N ALA A 316 -20.26 -18.40 13.38
CA ALA A 316 -21.37 -19.08 14.07
C ALA A 316 -20.88 -20.17 15.06
N GLU A 317 -21.34 -21.42 14.91
CA GLU A 317 -20.93 -22.58 15.73
C GLU A 317 -19.51 -23.05 15.44
N GLY A 318 -18.92 -22.64 14.33
CA GLY A 318 -17.57 -23.06 13.89
C GLY A 318 -16.43 -22.47 14.73
N LEU A 319 -16.70 -21.42 15.54
CA LEU A 319 -15.71 -20.79 16.39
C LEU A 319 -16.23 -20.54 17.81
N LYS A 320 -15.42 -20.93 18.82
CA LYS A 320 -15.74 -20.73 20.23
C LYS A 320 -14.64 -19.93 20.92
N VAL A 321 -14.97 -18.76 21.45
CA VAL A 321 -14.06 -17.96 22.27
C VAL A 321 -13.80 -18.68 23.60
N LEU A 322 -12.52 -18.88 23.93
CA LEU A 322 -12.06 -19.50 25.18
C LEU A 322 -11.66 -18.44 26.22
N SER A 323 -11.09 -17.32 25.77
CA SER A 323 -10.77 -16.14 26.60
C SER A 323 -10.69 -14.89 25.72
N PRO A 324 -10.87 -13.68 26.26
CA PRO A 324 -11.24 -13.36 27.64
C PRO A 324 -12.76 -13.54 27.90
N ARG A 325 -13.15 -13.65 29.17
CA ARG A 325 -14.55 -13.87 29.58
C ARG A 325 -15.49 -12.74 29.12
N LYS A 326 -14.98 -11.50 29.05
CA LYS A 326 -15.73 -10.36 28.52
C LYS A 326 -16.21 -10.64 27.09
N LEU A 327 -15.31 -11.05 26.20
CA LEU A 327 -15.63 -11.37 24.80
C LEU A 327 -16.58 -12.56 24.70
N GLN A 328 -16.36 -13.63 25.48
CA GLN A 328 -17.31 -14.77 25.54
C GLN A 328 -18.73 -14.31 25.85
N ASN A 329 -18.89 -13.44 26.85
CA ASN A 329 -20.22 -12.94 27.25
C ASN A 329 -20.85 -12.08 26.14
N MET A 330 -20.05 -11.27 25.42
CA MET A 330 -20.54 -10.49 24.28
C MET A 330 -21.05 -11.42 23.17
N ILE A 331 -20.28 -12.45 22.80
CA ILE A 331 -20.68 -13.42 21.77
C ILE A 331 -21.94 -14.19 22.18
N LYS A 332 -22.02 -14.70 23.43
CA LYS A 332 -23.22 -15.36 23.95
C LYS A 332 -24.45 -14.47 23.89
N LYS A 333 -24.30 -13.18 24.24
CA LYS A 333 -25.39 -12.20 24.14
C LYS A 333 -25.86 -12.04 22.68
N HIS A 334 -24.95 -11.93 21.73
CA HIS A 334 -25.31 -11.82 20.31
C HIS A 334 -26.03 -13.05 19.78
N PHE A 335 -25.59 -14.26 20.14
CA PHE A 335 -26.31 -15.51 19.78
C PHE A 335 -27.72 -15.52 20.33
N ARG A 336 -27.87 -15.17 21.62
CA ARG A 336 -29.22 -15.12 22.25
C ARG A 336 -30.15 -14.14 21.56
N LEU A 337 -29.70 -12.89 21.38
CA LEU A 337 -30.50 -11.85 20.70
C LEU A 337 -30.78 -12.20 19.24
N GLY A 338 -29.82 -12.85 18.56
CA GLY A 338 -30.01 -13.35 17.20
C GLY A 338 -31.11 -14.41 17.15
N LEU A 339 -31.10 -15.39 18.08
CA LEU A 339 -32.12 -16.43 18.15
C LEU A 339 -33.50 -15.85 18.45
N GLU A 340 -33.61 -14.88 19.38
CA GLU A 340 -34.86 -14.18 19.69
C GLU A 340 -35.52 -13.58 18.44
N ASN A 341 -34.73 -13.05 17.48
CA ASN A 341 -35.28 -12.50 16.23
C ASN A 341 -35.97 -13.54 15.32
N TYR A 342 -35.68 -14.82 15.48
CA TYR A 342 -36.27 -15.90 14.70
C TYR A 342 -37.41 -16.63 15.45
N THR A 343 -37.49 -16.45 16.78
CA THR A 343 -38.49 -17.12 17.62
C THR A 343 -39.71 -16.23 17.94
N THR A 344 -39.62 -14.91 17.68
CA THR A 344 -40.69 -13.94 18.03
C THR A 344 -41.71 -13.71 16.90
N GLN A 345 -41.80 -14.59 15.91
CA GLN A 345 -42.76 -14.52 14.77
C GLN A 345 -43.80 -15.63 14.77
N GLU A 346 -44.23 -16.13 15.93
CA GLU A 346 -45.43 -16.93 16.03
C GLU A 346 -46.50 -16.23 16.89
#